data_d13dd85444b42f81ca3590f2fc5f839f
#
_entry.id   d13dd85444b42f81ca3590f2fc5f839f
#
_cell.length_a   1.000
_cell.length_b   1.000
_cell.length_c   1.000
_cell.angle_alpha   90.00
_cell.angle_beta   90.00
_cell.angle_gamma   90.00
#
_symmetry.space_group_name_H-M   'P 1'
#
loop_
_entity.id
_entity.type
_entity.pdbx_description
1 polymer ?
#
loop_
_entity_poly.entity_id
_entity_poly.type
_entity_poly.pdbx_seq_one_letter_code
_entity_poly.pdbx_strand_id
1 'polypeptide(L)'
;MANNYLKLRGGSERVMLDEASWLRRNGHTVTLFGRIDSDQRHDIPYAELMPSLPDYAAGSVFKKFGIARDVLYNRDTGSRFRSFLSSVRPDIVHCHNIYAGLTTAVVDECYKARIPCVITLHDYKLACPSYRMLRDGKPCSLCIGGKFYHCALTRCHKSSMAVSAVSTLEAYFNEIFGKYLKAARLIAPSRFLLQQMIAAGIPDAKLFHIPNGIEIGAVSEVAREGNYCLYMGRISEEKGIRTLITAMSGSPIPLHIVGDGPSVPELKVFASASGLENVYFEGHKSGSDLAELLRGAAFLVVPSEWYENASMSVLEAMAHGKPVIASRIGGLPEQVEDRVTGLLFEPGNAEQLREAIGALALNSGLLRSLGQAARYRVESLFSLDLHCTILLKLYESVIPASQSITMSSIH
;
A
#
# COMPACT_ATOMS: atom_id res chain seq x y z
N MET A 1 -13.68 10.63 -0.14
CA MET A 1 -12.60 9.72 0.29
C MET A 1 -11.72 10.39 1.31
N ALA A 2 -11.23 9.68 2.31
CA ALA A 2 -10.41 10.23 3.39
C ALA A 2 -9.05 9.50 3.49
N ASN A 3 -7.94 10.25 3.48
CA ASN A 3 -6.58 9.72 3.60
C ASN A 3 -5.66 10.75 4.27
N ASN A 4 -4.61 10.30 4.93
CA ASN A 4 -3.64 11.20 5.57
C ASN A 4 -2.98 12.19 4.59
N TYR A 5 -2.72 11.75 3.36
CA TYR A 5 -2.09 12.59 2.33
C TYR A 5 -2.94 12.57 1.06
N LEU A 6 -3.08 13.72 0.42
CA LEU A 6 -3.85 13.88 -0.81
C LEU A 6 -2.97 13.93 -2.07
N LYS A 7 -1.64 13.88 -1.91
CA LYS A 7 -0.65 13.74 -2.99
C LYS A 7 -0.04 12.34 -2.96
N LEU A 8 0.39 11.89 -4.11
CA LEU A 8 1.10 10.61 -4.27
C LEU A 8 2.37 10.58 -3.42
N ARG A 9 2.45 9.65 -2.47
CA ARG A 9 3.63 9.36 -1.64
C ARG A 9 3.97 7.87 -1.62
N GLY A 10 2.99 7.00 -1.88
CA GLY A 10 3.14 5.56 -1.87
C GLY A 10 1.94 4.83 -2.46
N GLY A 11 1.86 3.53 -2.24
CA GLY A 11 0.82 2.68 -2.81
C GLY A 11 -0.60 3.01 -2.35
N SER A 12 -0.79 3.40 -1.09
CA SER A 12 -2.11 3.76 -0.56
C SER A 12 -2.71 5.00 -1.22
N GLU A 13 -1.89 6.03 -1.42
CA GLU A 13 -2.29 7.24 -2.12
C GLU A 13 -2.58 6.97 -3.60
N ARG A 14 -1.77 6.09 -4.23
CA ARG A 14 -1.98 5.68 -5.62
C ARG A 14 -3.34 5.02 -5.78
N VAL A 15 -3.67 4.02 -4.97
CA VAL A 15 -4.96 3.32 -5.01
C VAL A 15 -6.11 4.32 -4.82
N MET A 16 -6.07 5.17 -3.79
CA MET A 16 -7.11 6.16 -3.54
C MET A 16 -7.32 7.12 -4.72
N LEU A 17 -6.22 7.61 -5.32
CA LEU A 17 -6.30 8.58 -6.43
C LEU A 17 -6.81 7.92 -7.72
N ASP A 18 -6.41 6.70 -7.99
CA ASP A 18 -6.87 5.92 -9.15
C ASP A 18 -8.38 5.59 -9.01
N GLU A 19 -8.83 5.14 -7.82
CA GLU A 19 -10.26 4.95 -7.51
C GLU A 19 -11.05 6.26 -7.66
N ALA A 20 -10.55 7.37 -7.10
CA ALA A 20 -11.21 8.66 -7.19
C ALA A 20 -11.33 9.15 -8.64
N SER A 21 -10.28 8.95 -9.44
CA SER A 21 -10.26 9.29 -10.86
C SER A 21 -11.25 8.45 -11.64
N TRP A 22 -11.25 7.14 -11.42
CA TRP A 22 -12.16 6.22 -12.07
C TRP A 22 -13.64 6.54 -11.75
N LEU A 23 -13.96 6.74 -10.47
CA LEU A 23 -15.31 7.07 -10.03
C LEU A 23 -15.81 8.38 -10.66
N ARG A 24 -14.96 9.41 -10.75
CA ARG A 24 -15.33 10.69 -11.41
C ARG A 24 -15.59 10.49 -12.90
N ARG A 25 -14.77 9.69 -13.61
CA ARG A 25 -14.98 9.37 -15.03
C ARG A 25 -16.29 8.60 -15.26
N ASN A 26 -16.77 7.88 -14.24
CA ASN A 26 -18.02 7.11 -14.28
C ASN A 26 -19.22 7.86 -13.65
N GLY A 27 -19.17 9.19 -13.55
CA GLY A 27 -20.31 10.03 -13.17
C GLY A 27 -20.51 10.24 -11.68
N HIS A 28 -19.60 9.75 -10.82
CA HIS A 28 -19.69 9.93 -9.38
C HIS A 28 -18.99 11.22 -8.91
N THR A 29 -19.59 11.92 -7.95
CA THR A 29 -18.94 13.07 -7.30
C THR A 29 -18.01 12.56 -6.20
N VAL A 30 -16.70 12.82 -6.32
CA VAL A 30 -15.71 12.42 -5.34
C VAL A 30 -15.01 13.65 -4.76
N THR A 31 -15.19 13.86 -3.46
CA THR A 31 -14.48 14.87 -2.67
C THR A 31 -13.45 14.21 -1.79
N LEU A 32 -12.26 14.79 -1.70
CA LEU A 32 -11.15 14.28 -0.89
C LEU A 32 -11.08 15.03 0.44
N PHE A 33 -10.78 14.32 1.52
CA PHE A 33 -10.47 14.89 2.84
C PHE A 33 -9.15 14.33 3.35
N GLY A 34 -8.24 15.20 3.76
CA GLY A 34 -6.95 14.78 4.26
C GLY A 34 -6.17 15.94 4.88
N ARG A 35 -4.94 15.66 5.26
CA ARG A 35 -4.04 16.71 5.73
C ARG A 35 -3.37 17.38 4.55
N ILE A 36 -3.31 18.71 4.59
CA ILE A 36 -2.74 19.53 3.51
C ILE A 36 -1.62 20.42 4.02
N ASP A 37 -0.67 20.70 3.14
CA ASP A 37 0.34 21.73 3.33
C ASP A 37 -0.27 23.13 3.10
N SER A 38 0.35 24.16 3.65
CA SER A 38 -0.13 25.54 3.50
C SER A 38 -0.22 26.02 2.05
N ASP A 39 0.65 25.52 1.18
CA ASP A 39 0.72 25.82 -0.24
C ASP A 39 -0.40 25.17 -1.07
N GLN A 40 -1.06 24.14 -0.54
CA GLN A 40 -2.10 23.38 -1.24
C GLN A 40 -3.52 23.94 -1.08
N ARG A 41 -3.71 24.94 -0.22
CA ARG A 41 -5.05 25.40 0.17
C ARG A 41 -5.85 26.05 -0.95
N HIS A 42 -5.20 26.51 -2.03
CA HIS A 42 -5.86 27.22 -3.11
C HIS A 42 -6.54 26.31 -4.15
N ASP A 43 -6.09 25.04 -4.25
CA ASP A 43 -6.49 24.14 -5.33
C ASP A 43 -7.44 23.02 -4.90
N ILE A 44 -7.69 22.89 -3.59
CA ILE A 44 -8.47 21.77 -3.05
C ILE A 44 -9.82 22.28 -2.52
N PRO A 45 -10.95 21.75 -2.99
CA PRO A 45 -12.26 22.07 -2.44
C PRO A 45 -12.35 21.80 -0.94
N TYR A 46 -12.92 22.75 -0.17
CA TYR A 46 -13.07 22.66 1.29
C TYR A 46 -11.74 22.60 2.06
N ALA A 47 -10.67 23.15 1.50
CA ALA A 47 -9.34 23.15 2.12
C ALA A 47 -9.32 23.82 3.52
N GLU A 48 -10.20 24.79 3.76
CA GLU A 48 -10.36 25.48 5.06
C GLU A 48 -10.81 24.54 6.18
N LEU A 49 -11.50 23.45 5.82
CA LEU A 49 -11.95 22.41 6.76
C LEU A 49 -10.90 21.31 6.99
N MET A 50 -9.83 21.29 6.21
CA MET A 50 -8.82 20.24 6.30
C MET A 50 -7.77 20.54 7.38
N PRO A 51 -7.32 19.52 8.13
CA PRO A 51 -6.25 19.71 9.10
C PRO A 51 -4.90 19.94 8.39
N SER A 52 -4.06 20.78 8.99
CA SER A 52 -2.68 20.99 8.52
C SER A 52 -1.80 19.79 8.85
N LEU A 53 -0.72 19.61 8.08
CA LEU A 53 0.34 18.68 8.44
C LEU A 53 1.01 19.15 9.74
N PRO A 54 1.22 18.26 10.72
CA PRO A 54 1.87 18.64 11.96
C PRO A 54 3.36 18.91 11.71
N ASP A 55 3.85 19.98 12.31
CA ASP A 55 5.29 20.25 12.41
C ASP A 55 5.88 19.42 13.55
N TYR A 56 6.56 18.32 13.20
CA TYR A 56 7.22 17.43 14.17
C TYR A 56 8.61 17.93 14.61
N ALA A 57 9.16 18.97 13.96
CA ALA A 57 10.55 19.39 14.16
C ALA A 57 10.74 20.25 15.43
N ALA A 58 9.70 20.90 15.90
CA ALA A 58 9.82 21.83 17.03
C ALA A 58 9.07 21.31 18.27
N GLY A 59 9.72 21.09 19.44
CA GLY A 59 8.89 21.00 20.60
C GLY A 59 9.46 20.59 21.95
N SER A 60 8.96 21.33 22.95
CA SER A 60 9.07 21.02 24.37
C SER A 60 8.36 19.69 24.74
N VAL A 61 8.63 19.17 25.95
CA VAL A 61 7.99 17.96 26.49
C VAL A 61 6.46 18.03 26.46
N PHE A 62 5.86 19.18 26.74
CA PHE A 62 4.41 19.40 26.66
C PHE A 62 3.86 19.21 25.24
N LYS A 63 4.60 19.62 24.21
CA LYS A 63 4.21 19.42 22.81
C LYS A 63 4.22 17.93 22.42
N LYS A 64 5.17 17.16 22.98
CA LYS A 64 5.22 15.69 22.79
C LYS A 64 4.01 14.98 23.39
N PHE A 65 3.52 15.41 24.56
CA PHE A 65 2.29 14.87 25.15
C PHE A 65 1.05 15.21 24.29
N GLY A 66 0.97 16.44 23.78
CA GLY A 66 -0.08 16.84 22.84
C GLY A 66 -0.09 15.97 21.59
N ILE A 67 1.08 15.74 20.99
CA ILE A 67 1.23 14.85 19.83
C ILE A 67 0.78 13.42 20.15
N ALA A 68 1.20 12.86 21.29
CA ALA A 68 0.80 11.51 21.70
C ALA A 68 -0.73 11.37 21.84
N ARG A 69 -1.39 12.35 22.47
CA ARG A 69 -2.86 12.42 22.59
C ARG A 69 -3.51 12.47 21.20
N ASP A 70 -3.00 13.32 20.30
CA ASP A 70 -3.58 13.51 18.98
C ASP A 70 -3.33 12.32 18.06
N VAL A 71 -2.28 11.53 18.29
CA VAL A 71 -2.05 10.23 17.64
C VAL A 71 -3.08 9.20 18.11
N LEU A 72 -3.45 9.19 19.40
CA LEU A 72 -4.49 8.29 19.90
C LEU A 72 -5.86 8.64 19.33
N TYR A 73 -6.22 9.92 19.41
CA TYR A 73 -7.54 10.40 18.95
C TYR A 73 -7.52 11.92 18.70
N ASN A 74 -7.56 12.32 17.45
CA ASN A 74 -7.47 13.71 17.05
C ASN A 74 -8.87 14.38 17.04
N ARG A 75 -9.18 15.10 18.12
CA ARG A 75 -10.49 15.78 18.27
C ARG A 75 -10.67 16.95 17.29
N ASP A 76 -9.61 17.68 16.97
CA ASP A 76 -9.66 18.78 16.00
C ASP A 76 -10.03 18.23 14.61
N THR A 77 -9.34 17.17 14.18
CA THR A 77 -9.70 16.45 12.93
C THR A 77 -11.15 15.99 12.93
N GLY A 78 -11.64 15.42 14.05
CA GLY A 78 -13.05 15.01 14.16
C GLY A 78 -14.01 16.18 14.00
N SER A 79 -13.74 17.32 14.63
CA SER A 79 -14.57 18.54 14.53
C SER A 79 -14.60 19.08 13.10
N ARG A 80 -13.42 19.20 12.45
CA ARG A 80 -13.31 19.65 11.05
C ARG A 80 -14.01 18.68 10.09
N PHE A 81 -13.85 17.39 10.31
CA PHE A 81 -14.49 16.37 9.48
C PHE A 81 -16.02 16.38 9.62
N ARG A 82 -16.56 16.65 10.82
CA ARG A 82 -17.99 16.84 11.02
C ARG A 82 -18.53 18.01 10.19
N SER A 83 -17.82 19.16 10.20
CA SER A 83 -18.19 20.30 9.36
C SER A 83 -18.13 19.96 7.87
N PHE A 84 -17.08 19.21 7.46
CA PHE A 84 -16.93 18.70 6.10
C PHE A 84 -18.10 17.79 5.69
N LEU A 85 -18.49 16.82 6.54
CA LEU A 85 -19.65 15.96 6.26
C LEU A 85 -20.96 16.77 6.10
N SER A 86 -21.15 17.81 6.91
CA SER A 86 -22.33 18.67 6.83
C SER A 86 -22.37 19.50 5.54
N SER A 87 -21.22 19.91 5.02
CA SER A 87 -21.10 20.69 3.79
C SER A 87 -21.21 19.82 2.53
N VAL A 88 -20.54 18.65 2.51
CA VAL A 88 -20.46 17.76 1.34
C VAL A 88 -21.68 16.84 1.25
N ARG A 89 -22.22 16.39 2.39
CA ARG A 89 -23.33 15.41 2.51
C ARG A 89 -23.12 14.17 1.66
N PRO A 90 -22.03 13.43 1.84
CA PRO A 90 -21.73 12.27 1.01
C PRO A 90 -22.65 11.10 1.33
N ASP A 91 -22.97 10.27 0.33
CA ASP A 91 -23.73 9.02 0.52
C ASP A 91 -22.89 7.97 1.26
N ILE A 92 -21.59 8.00 1.08
CA ILE A 92 -20.63 7.09 1.69
C ILE A 92 -19.28 7.77 1.91
N VAL A 93 -18.56 7.33 2.93
CA VAL A 93 -17.16 7.72 3.16
C VAL A 93 -16.27 6.49 2.97
N HIS A 94 -15.25 6.61 2.11
CA HIS A 94 -14.19 5.62 1.98
C HIS A 94 -12.90 6.15 2.58
N CYS A 95 -12.40 5.46 3.61
CA CYS A 95 -11.14 5.76 4.29
C CYS A 95 -10.02 4.85 3.78
N HIS A 96 -8.84 5.41 3.55
CA HIS A 96 -7.63 4.63 3.24
C HIS A 96 -6.68 4.66 4.43
N ASN A 97 -5.56 5.37 4.37
CA ASN A 97 -4.61 5.46 5.47
C ASN A 97 -4.96 6.64 6.38
N ILE A 98 -5.63 6.38 7.50
CA ILE A 98 -6.05 7.38 8.47
C ILE A 98 -5.23 7.39 9.78
N TYR A 99 -4.28 6.46 9.94
CA TYR A 99 -3.53 6.26 11.20
C TYR A 99 -2.64 7.45 11.54
N ALA A 100 -2.50 7.70 12.85
CA ALA A 100 -1.62 8.71 13.43
C ALA A 100 -1.81 10.17 12.91
N GLY A 101 -2.79 10.40 12.07
CA GLY A 101 -3.09 11.73 11.52
C GLY A 101 -4.57 12.08 11.64
N LEU A 102 -5.37 11.57 10.72
CA LEU A 102 -6.83 11.74 10.79
C LEU A 102 -7.43 10.96 11.97
N THR A 103 -6.83 9.83 12.31
CA THR A 103 -7.24 8.88 13.35
C THR A 103 -8.65 8.29 13.16
N THR A 104 -9.08 7.44 14.06
CA THR A 104 -10.44 6.90 14.05
C THR A 104 -11.53 7.95 14.40
N ALA A 105 -11.13 9.21 14.63
CA ALA A 105 -12.07 10.31 14.79
C ALA A 105 -12.98 10.49 13.56
N VAL A 106 -12.44 10.28 12.35
CA VAL A 106 -13.24 10.35 11.11
C VAL A 106 -14.29 9.23 11.04
N VAL A 107 -13.97 8.03 11.52
CA VAL A 107 -14.91 6.90 11.59
C VAL A 107 -16.02 7.18 12.60
N ASP A 108 -15.68 7.73 13.76
CA ASP A 108 -16.65 8.12 14.78
C ASP A 108 -17.63 9.18 14.26
N GLU A 109 -17.17 10.16 13.49
CA GLU A 109 -18.06 11.20 12.96
C GLU A 109 -18.96 10.65 11.85
N CYS A 110 -18.48 9.72 11.00
CA CYS A 110 -19.36 8.98 10.07
C CYS A 110 -20.47 8.22 10.84
N TYR A 111 -20.09 7.49 11.88
CA TYR A 111 -21.03 6.71 12.69
C TYR A 111 -22.10 7.60 13.35
N LYS A 112 -21.72 8.75 13.93
CA LYS A 112 -22.63 9.73 14.52
C LYS A 112 -23.57 10.34 13.48
N ALA A 113 -23.04 10.64 12.28
CA ALA A 113 -23.82 11.19 11.18
C ALA A 113 -24.68 10.15 10.46
N ARG A 114 -24.57 8.86 10.82
CA ARG A 114 -25.23 7.73 10.14
C ARG A 114 -24.88 7.62 8.66
N ILE A 115 -23.67 8.04 8.29
CA ILE A 115 -23.12 7.89 6.96
C ILE A 115 -22.29 6.61 6.94
N PRO A 116 -22.54 5.66 6.02
CA PRO A 116 -21.75 4.45 5.89
C PRO A 116 -20.26 4.80 5.67
N CYS A 117 -19.39 4.08 6.37
CA CYS A 117 -17.94 4.24 6.22
C CYS A 117 -17.35 2.89 5.86
N VAL A 118 -16.52 2.83 4.82
CA VAL A 118 -15.70 1.68 4.48
C VAL A 118 -14.22 2.04 4.62
N ILE A 119 -13.36 1.07 4.92
CA ILE A 119 -11.92 1.31 5.10
C ILE A 119 -11.14 0.29 4.30
N THR A 120 -10.27 0.73 3.38
CA THR A 120 -9.26 -0.13 2.77
C THR A 120 -8.05 -0.23 3.67
N LEU A 121 -7.67 -1.45 4.01
CA LEU A 121 -6.55 -1.79 4.87
C LEU A 121 -5.29 -1.93 4.01
N HIS A 122 -4.43 -0.90 3.99
CA HIS A 122 -3.19 -0.92 3.21
C HIS A 122 -2.02 -1.59 3.92
N ASP A 123 -2.16 -1.82 5.22
CA ASP A 123 -1.15 -2.39 6.10
C ASP A 123 -1.77 -3.22 7.23
N TYR A 124 -0.93 -3.67 8.16
CA TYR A 124 -1.34 -4.56 9.26
C TYR A 124 -1.72 -3.81 10.56
N LYS A 125 -2.13 -2.55 10.48
CA LYS A 125 -2.35 -1.69 11.66
C LYS A 125 -3.31 -2.26 12.70
N LEU A 126 -4.36 -2.96 12.26
CA LEU A 126 -5.35 -3.55 13.17
C LEU A 126 -4.83 -4.80 13.90
N ALA A 127 -3.82 -5.47 13.33
CA ALA A 127 -3.18 -6.65 13.93
C ALA A 127 -1.86 -6.33 14.63
N CYS A 128 -1.23 -5.19 14.28
CA CYS A 128 0.13 -4.83 14.74
C CYS A 128 0.23 -3.33 14.98
N PRO A 129 0.51 -2.86 16.23
CA PRO A 129 0.61 -1.44 16.55
C PRO A 129 1.63 -0.68 15.68
N SER A 130 2.75 -1.33 15.29
CA SER A 130 3.74 -0.76 14.37
C SER A 130 3.35 -0.85 12.91
N TYR A 131 2.16 -1.38 12.58
CA TYR A 131 1.57 -1.62 11.24
C TYR A 131 2.40 -2.48 10.27
N ARG A 132 3.58 -2.93 10.64
CA ARG A 132 4.53 -3.59 9.73
C ARG A 132 4.55 -5.11 9.87
N MET A 133 4.07 -5.68 10.98
CA MET A 133 4.29 -7.09 11.33
C MET A 133 5.77 -7.53 11.12
N LEU A 134 6.67 -6.64 11.51
CA LEU A 134 8.12 -6.79 11.35
C LEU A 134 8.82 -6.44 12.66
N ARG A 135 9.83 -7.24 13.03
CA ARG A 135 10.70 -7.01 14.18
C ARG A 135 12.11 -7.49 13.86
N ASP A 136 13.11 -6.66 14.11
CA ASP A 136 14.53 -6.99 13.90
C ASP A 136 14.79 -7.57 12.49
N GLY A 137 14.23 -6.91 11.46
CA GLY A 137 14.34 -7.34 10.06
C GLY A 137 13.55 -8.60 9.68
N LYS A 138 12.79 -9.22 10.62
CA LYS A 138 12.07 -10.48 10.38
C LYS A 138 10.56 -10.34 10.55
N PRO A 139 9.75 -11.10 9.79
CA PRO A 139 8.31 -11.19 9.98
C PRO A 139 7.93 -11.50 11.44
N CYS A 140 6.91 -10.82 11.97
CA CYS A 140 6.51 -10.93 13.37
C CYS A 140 4.99 -10.95 13.52
N SER A 141 4.47 -11.90 14.29
CA SER A 141 3.05 -12.08 14.58
C SER A 141 2.69 -11.99 16.08
N LEU A 142 3.62 -11.55 16.93
CA LEU A 142 3.47 -11.57 18.40
C LEU A 142 2.25 -10.79 18.91
N CYS A 143 1.82 -9.75 18.19
CA CYS A 143 0.70 -8.89 18.59
C CYS A 143 -0.67 -9.43 18.16
N ILE A 144 -0.73 -10.49 17.35
CA ILE A 144 -1.98 -11.08 16.89
C ILE A 144 -2.80 -11.58 18.08
N GLY A 145 -4.13 -11.40 18.01
CA GLY A 145 -5.05 -11.73 19.10
C GLY A 145 -5.02 -10.74 20.24
N GLY A 146 -4.82 -9.44 19.95
CA GLY A 146 -4.90 -8.35 20.93
C GLY A 146 -3.69 -8.23 21.87
N LYS A 147 -2.59 -8.97 21.63
CA LYS A 147 -1.39 -8.97 22.49
C LYS A 147 -0.47 -7.77 22.19
N PHE A 148 -1.04 -6.58 22.07
CA PHE A 148 -0.33 -5.37 21.61
C PHE A 148 0.82 -4.93 22.52
N TYR A 149 0.83 -5.36 23.79
CA TYR A 149 1.91 -5.08 24.74
C TYR A 149 3.29 -5.54 24.25
N HIS A 150 3.34 -6.55 23.38
CA HIS A 150 4.59 -6.98 22.77
C HIS A 150 5.29 -5.86 21.98
N CYS A 151 4.53 -4.94 21.35
CA CYS A 151 5.11 -3.81 20.64
C CYS A 151 5.92 -2.90 21.56
N ALA A 152 5.40 -2.60 22.75
CA ALA A 152 6.12 -1.80 23.76
C ALA A 152 7.32 -2.55 24.32
N LEU A 153 7.15 -3.83 24.70
CA LEU A 153 8.22 -4.66 25.29
C LEU A 153 9.41 -4.84 24.35
N THR A 154 9.14 -5.04 23.06
CA THR A 154 10.18 -5.27 22.04
C THR A 154 10.68 -3.99 21.37
N ARG A 155 10.11 -2.82 21.70
CA ARG A 155 10.45 -1.51 21.07
C ARG A 155 10.42 -1.53 19.55
N CYS A 156 9.52 -2.35 18.94
CA CYS A 156 9.56 -2.64 17.51
C CYS A 156 9.11 -1.47 16.62
N HIS A 157 8.46 -0.43 17.17
CA HIS A 157 8.08 0.73 16.37
C HIS A 157 9.21 1.78 16.41
N LYS A 158 9.93 1.94 15.29
CA LYS A 158 11.07 2.85 15.12
C LYS A 158 12.18 2.65 16.17
N SER A 159 12.35 1.43 16.70
CA SER A 159 13.32 1.12 17.75
C SER A 159 13.21 2.03 18.98
N SER A 160 12.03 2.62 19.21
CA SER A 160 11.79 3.61 20.27
C SER A 160 10.77 3.10 21.28
N MET A 161 11.13 3.08 22.58
CA MET A 161 10.22 2.73 23.67
C MET A 161 8.99 3.67 23.69
N ALA A 162 9.22 4.98 23.60
CA ALA A 162 8.14 5.96 23.67
C ALA A 162 7.16 5.82 22.51
N VAL A 163 7.66 5.67 21.27
CA VAL A 163 6.83 5.49 20.09
C VAL A 163 6.07 4.15 20.16
N SER A 164 6.73 3.08 20.58
CA SER A 164 6.11 1.77 20.74
C SER A 164 5.02 1.77 21.81
N ALA A 165 5.25 2.45 22.96
CA ALA A 165 4.25 2.59 24.02
C ALA A 165 3.01 3.37 23.53
N VAL A 166 3.19 4.51 22.85
CA VAL A 166 2.08 5.30 22.30
C VAL A 166 1.29 4.47 21.28
N SER A 167 1.99 3.72 20.39
CA SER A 167 1.32 2.86 19.41
C SER A 167 0.56 1.71 20.06
N THR A 168 1.09 1.15 21.15
CA THR A 168 0.42 0.12 21.96
C THR A 168 -0.85 0.66 22.60
N LEU A 169 -0.77 1.83 23.22
CA LEU A 169 -1.93 2.49 23.84
C LEU A 169 -3.00 2.83 22.80
N GLU A 170 -2.59 3.32 21.62
CA GLU A 170 -3.49 3.62 20.51
C GLU A 170 -4.19 2.35 20.01
N ALA A 171 -3.48 1.23 19.89
CA ALA A 171 -4.06 -0.02 19.45
C ALA A 171 -5.11 -0.53 20.46
N TYR A 172 -4.79 -0.55 21.77
CA TYR A 172 -5.75 -0.91 22.81
C TYR A 172 -6.93 0.05 22.89
N PHE A 173 -6.70 1.35 22.74
CA PHE A 173 -7.80 2.33 22.71
C PHE A 173 -8.76 2.01 21.56
N ASN A 174 -8.26 1.77 20.37
CA ASN A 174 -9.10 1.47 19.20
C ASN A 174 -9.84 0.13 19.36
N GLU A 175 -9.20 -0.90 19.93
CA GLU A 175 -9.80 -2.21 20.18
C GLU A 175 -10.89 -2.13 21.24
N ILE A 176 -10.60 -1.62 22.45
CA ILE A 176 -11.53 -1.54 23.57
C ILE A 176 -12.79 -0.74 23.21
N PHE A 177 -12.62 0.36 22.47
CA PHE A 177 -13.75 1.19 22.04
C PHE A 177 -14.36 0.76 20.69
N GLY A 178 -13.92 -0.37 20.12
CA GLY A 178 -14.43 -0.91 18.86
C GLY A 178 -14.39 0.09 17.69
N LYS A 179 -13.37 0.96 17.65
CA LYS A 179 -13.35 2.13 16.75
C LYS A 179 -13.44 1.73 15.28
N TYR A 180 -12.64 0.76 14.84
CA TYR A 180 -12.65 0.27 13.47
C TYR A 180 -13.90 -0.53 13.13
N LEU A 181 -14.52 -1.18 14.13
CA LEU A 181 -15.75 -1.96 13.95
C LEU A 181 -17.00 -1.10 13.71
N LYS A 182 -16.93 0.22 13.92
CA LYS A 182 -17.95 1.18 13.53
C LYS A 182 -18.02 1.39 12.02
N ALA A 183 -16.95 1.09 11.28
CA ALA A 183 -17.01 1.04 9.84
C ALA A 183 -18.00 -0.06 9.38
N ALA A 184 -18.70 0.21 8.29
CA ALA A 184 -19.62 -0.75 7.70
C ALA A 184 -18.86 -1.99 7.20
N ARG A 185 -17.74 -1.76 6.50
CA ARG A 185 -16.86 -2.82 5.96
C ARG A 185 -15.39 -2.42 6.03
N LEU A 186 -14.53 -3.44 6.11
CA LEU A 186 -13.08 -3.36 6.02
C LEU A 186 -12.62 -4.13 4.78
N ILE A 187 -11.92 -3.48 3.87
CA ILE A 187 -11.47 -4.05 2.60
C ILE A 187 -10.02 -4.50 2.77
N ALA A 188 -9.76 -5.77 2.51
CA ALA A 188 -8.42 -6.35 2.47
C ALA A 188 -7.97 -6.55 1.02
N PRO A 189 -6.88 -5.90 0.58
CA PRO A 189 -6.36 -6.04 -0.79
C PRO A 189 -5.74 -7.40 -1.11
N SER A 190 -5.48 -8.23 -0.11
CA SER A 190 -5.02 -9.60 -0.28
C SER A 190 -5.74 -10.56 0.68
N ARG A 191 -5.83 -11.83 0.29
CA ARG A 191 -6.33 -12.89 1.15
C ARG A 191 -5.42 -13.10 2.36
N PHE A 192 -4.11 -12.91 2.17
CA PHE A 192 -3.14 -12.96 3.26
C PHE A 192 -3.49 -11.93 4.35
N LEU A 193 -3.69 -10.65 3.96
CA LEU A 193 -4.09 -9.62 4.93
C LEU A 193 -5.43 -9.95 5.58
N LEU A 194 -6.42 -10.41 4.80
CA LEU A 194 -7.73 -10.82 5.32
C LEU A 194 -7.57 -11.89 6.41
N GLN A 195 -6.76 -12.92 6.19
CA GLN A 195 -6.49 -13.97 7.18
C GLN A 195 -5.79 -13.41 8.42
N GLN A 196 -4.84 -12.47 8.27
CA GLN A 196 -4.21 -11.80 9.41
C GLN A 196 -5.23 -10.99 10.24
N MET A 197 -6.21 -10.36 9.59
CA MET A 197 -7.27 -9.61 10.30
C MET A 197 -8.22 -10.56 11.03
N ILE A 198 -8.60 -11.69 10.44
CA ILE A 198 -9.39 -12.73 11.13
C ILE A 198 -8.62 -13.25 12.34
N ALA A 199 -7.35 -13.58 12.18
CA ALA A 199 -6.49 -14.04 13.27
C ALA A 199 -6.31 -12.97 14.37
N ALA A 200 -6.39 -11.70 14.03
CA ALA A 200 -6.38 -10.59 14.97
C ALA A 200 -7.72 -10.39 15.70
N GLY A 201 -8.77 -11.17 15.38
CA GLY A 201 -10.08 -11.10 16.02
C GLY A 201 -11.09 -10.17 15.35
N ILE A 202 -10.80 -9.66 14.15
CA ILE A 202 -11.79 -8.89 13.38
C ILE A 202 -12.87 -9.85 12.86
N PRO A 203 -14.16 -9.58 13.10
CA PRO A 203 -15.23 -10.43 12.62
C PRO A 203 -15.24 -10.58 11.09
N ASP A 204 -15.30 -11.81 10.59
CA ASP A 204 -15.28 -12.13 9.17
C ASP A 204 -16.38 -11.37 8.39
N ALA A 205 -17.58 -11.24 8.97
CA ALA A 205 -18.68 -10.48 8.39
C ALA A 205 -18.37 -8.99 8.11
N LYS A 206 -17.31 -8.43 8.71
CA LYS A 206 -16.83 -7.07 8.46
C LYS A 206 -15.82 -7.00 7.35
N LEU A 207 -15.19 -8.11 6.99
CA LEU A 207 -14.06 -8.18 6.07
C LEU A 207 -14.51 -8.50 4.65
N PHE A 208 -13.92 -7.80 3.67
CA PHE A 208 -14.12 -8.06 2.25
C PHE A 208 -12.79 -8.10 1.54
N HIS A 209 -12.58 -9.10 0.69
CA HIS A 209 -11.41 -9.18 -0.16
C HIS A 209 -11.71 -8.47 -1.49
N ILE A 210 -11.03 -7.36 -1.74
CA ILE A 210 -11.04 -6.66 -3.03
C ILE A 210 -9.59 -6.37 -3.39
N PRO A 211 -9.00 -7.08 -4.38
CA PRO A 211 -7.62 -6.83 -4.81
C PRO A 211 -7.46 -5.41 -5.33
N ASN A 212 -6.29 -4.80 -5.12
CA ASN A 212 -5.98 -3.51 -5.73
C ASN A 212 -6.07 -3.60 -7.25
N GLY A 213 -6.63 -2.57 -7.86
CA GLY A 213 -6.70 -2.42 -9.31
C GLY A 213 -5.59 -1.53 -9.86
N ILE A 214 -5.27 -1.73 -11.15
CA ILE A 214 -4.38 -0.86 -11.90
C ILE A 214 -5.01 -0.48 -13.24
N GLU A 215 -4.80 0.76 -13.66
CA GLU A 215 -5.22 1.20 -14.99
C GLU A 215 -4.36 0.52 -16.07
N ILE A 216 -5.04 -0.19 -16.96
CA ILE A 216 -4.39 -0.95 -18.01
C ILE A 216 -4.39 -0.08 -19.26
N GLY A 217 -3.29 0.60 -19.53
CA GLY A 217 -3.13 1.39 -20.75
C GLY A 217 -3.22 0.50 -22.00
N ALA A 218 -3.63 1.10 -23.10
CA ALA A 218 -3.53 0.48 -24.42
C ALA A 218 -2.03 0.30 -24.76
N VAL A 219 -1.43 -0.77 -24.26
CA VAL A 219 -0.08 -1.16 -24.71
C VAL A 219 -0.25 -1.83 -26.05
N SER A 220 -0.14 -1.05 -27.11
CA SER A 220 -0.22 -1.52 -28.50
C SER A 220 1.05 -2.21 -28.98
N GLU A 221 2.07 -2.34 -28.17
CA GLU A 221 3.31 -3.03 -28.52
C GLU A 221 3.57 -4.19 -27.58
N VAL A 222 3.70 -5.39 -28.16
CA VAL A 222 4.34 -6.55 -27.53
C VAL A 222 5.59 -6.05 -26.80
N ALA A 223 5.71 -6.37 -25.52
CA ALA A 223 6.82 -5.93 -24.68
C ALA A 223 8.15 -6.11 -25.44
N ARG A 224 8.87 -4.98 -25.69
CA ARG A 224 10.23 -5.05 -26.24
C ARG A 224 11.05 -5.98 -25.33
N GLU A 225 11.86 -6.84 -25.94
CA GLU A 225 12.82 -7.64 -25.19
C GLU A 225 13.71 -6.68 -24.39
N GLY A 226 13.50 -6.65 -23.08
CA GLY A 226 14.32 -5.82 -22.20
C GLY A 226 15.68 -6.47 -21.97
N ASN A 227 16.65 -5.69 -21.56
CA ASN A 227 18.05 -6.14 -21.39
C ASN A 227 18.57 -6.00 -19.97
N TYR A 228 17.70 -5.72 -18.99
CA TYR A 228 18.05 -5.60 -17.55
C TYR A 228 16.91 -6.11 -16.68
N CYS A 229 17.24 -6.52 -15.45
CA CYS A 229 16.24 -6.71 -14.41
C CYS A 229 16.01 -5.41 -13.62
N LEU A 230 14.76 -5.19 -13.18
CA LEU A 230 14.33 -3.97 -12.53
C LEU A 230 13.87 -4.26 -11.10
N TYR A 231 14.32 -3.46 -10.15
CA TYR A 231 13.65 -3.28 -8.86
C TYR A 231 13.02 -1.89 -8.84
N MET A 232 11.77 -1.77 -8.36
CA MET A 232 11.16 -0.47 -8.13
C MET A 232 10.38 -0.44 -6.82
N GLY A 233 10.70 0.56 -5.98
CA GLY A 233 10.06 0.76 -4.70
C GLY A 233 10.93 1.44 -3.67
N ARG A 234 10.44 1.49 -2.42
CA ARG A 234 11.21 2.04 -1.32
C ARG A 234 12.44 1.18 -1.04
N ILE A 235 13.60 1.84 -0.87
CA ILE A 235 14.87 1.17 -0.59
C ILE A 235 15.09 1.12 0.93
N SER A 236 14.65 0.02 1.56
CA SER A 236 14.76 -0.25 2.99
C SER A 236 15.08 -1.73 3.24
N GLU A 237 15.60 -2.03 4.42
CA GLU A 237 16.12 -3.35 4.79
C GLU A 237 15.15 -4.50 4.46
N GLU A 238 13.90 -4.36 4.88
CA GLU A 238 12.85 -5.37 4.69
C GLU A 238 12.47 -5.67 3.24
N LYS A 239 12.92 -4.82 2.31
CA LYS A 239 12.67 -5.04 0.88
C LYS A 239 13.65 -6.01 0.23
N GLY A 240 14.63 -6.53 0.98
CA GLY A 240 15.52 -7.59 0.55
C GLY A 240 16.48 -7.23 -0.59
N ILE A 241 16.77 -5.92 -0.77
CA ILE A 241 17.62 -5.46 -1.87
C ILE A 241 19.05 -5.95 -1.70
N ARG A 242 19.52 -6.16 -0.48
CA ARG A 242 20.81 -6.80 -0.20
C ARG A 242 20.87 -8.20 -0.78
N THR A 243 19.82 -9.01 -0.58
CA THR A 243 19.67 -10.35 -1.16
C THR A 243 19.69 -10.30 -2.68
N LEU A 244 18.99 -9.32 -3.29
CA LEU A 244 19.00 -9.11 -4.72
C LEU A 244 20.40 -8.77 -5.25
N ILE A 245 21.10 -7.82 -4.63
CA ILE A 245 22.48 -7.47 -5.01
C ILE A 245 23.40 -8.71 -4.89
N THR A 246 23.27 -9.49 -3.84
CA THR A 246 24.04 -10.75 -3.68
C THR A 246 23.75 -11.73 -4.82
N ALA A 247 22.50 -11.85 -5.25
CA ALA A 247 22.09 -12.70 -6.35
C ALA A 247 22.66 -12.27 -7.72
N MET A 248 23.04 -10.99 -7.87
CA MET A 248 23.60 -10.45 -9.11
C MET A 248 25.04 -10.90 -9.41
N SER A 249 25.70 -11.57 -8.48
CA SER A 249 27.05 -12.10 -8.72
C SER A 249 27.02 -13.14 -9.86
N GLY A 250 27.76 -12.85 -10.96
CA GLY A 250 27.76 -13.66 -12.16
C GLY A 250 26.50 -13.55 -13.02
N SER A 251 25.62 -12.58 -12.74
CA SER A 251 24.41 -12.35 -13.55
C SER A 251 24.73 -11.96 -14.99
N PRO A 252 24.03 -12.57 -15.99
CA PRO A 252 24.21 -12.26 -17.40
C PRO A 252 23.58 -10.91 -17.82
N ILE A 253 22.80 -10.28 -16.96
CA ILE A 253 22.13 -9.00 -17.24
C ILE A 253 22.33 -8.00 -16.10
N PRO A 254 22.27 -6.68 -16.36
CA PRO A 254 22.37 -5.67 -15.33
C PRO A 254 21.11 -5.57 -14.47
N LEU A 255 21.27 -4.94 -13.28
CA LEU A 255 20.20 -4.60 -12.36
C LEU A 255 20.05 -3.08 -12.29
N HIS A 256 18.84 -2.59 -12.52
CA HIS A 256 18.44 -1.21 -12.25
C HIS A 256 17.57 -1.14 -11.00
N ILE A 257 17.96 -0.31 -10.03
CA ILE A 257 17.26 -0.12 -8.75
C ILE A 257 16.64 1.28 -8.75
N VAL A 258 15.31 1.34 -8.85
CA VAL A 258 14.53 2.58 -8.88
C VAL A 258 13.87 2.81 -7.54
N GLY A 259 14.05 3.99 -6.99
CA GLY A 259 13.47 4.41 -5.73
C GLY A 259 14.45 5.14 -4.82
N ASP A 260 13.99 5.40 -3.60
CA ASP A 260 14.80 6.02 -2.56
C ASP A 260 14.48 5.39 -1.20
N GLY A 261 15.35 5.60 -0.23
CA GLY A 261 15.15 5.10 1.12
C GLY A 261 16.41 5.06 1.97
N PRO A 262 16.24 4.71 3.26
CA PRO A 262 17.32 4.79 4.24
C PRO A 262 18.50 3.86 3.95
N SER A 263 18.30 2.78 3.21
CA SER A 263 19.34 1.78 2.93
C SER A 263 20.19 2.09 1.69
N VAL A 264 19.90 3.17 0.94
CA VAL A 264 20.66 3.51 -0.30
C VAL A 264 22.15 3.64 -0.06
N PRO A 265 22.65 4.43 0.94
CA PRO A 265 24.08 4.61 1.11
C PRO A 265 24.82 3.28 1.40
N GLU A 266 24.25 2.48 2.30
CA GLU A 266 24.80 1.19 2.68
C GLU A 266 24.83 0.20 1.51
N LEU A 267 23.76 0.13 0.74
CA LEU A 267 23.65 -0.80 -0.39
C LEU A 267 24.60 -0.42 -1.55
N LYS A 268 24.84 0.87 -1.80
CA LYS A 268 25.85 1.31 -2.77
C LYS A 268 27.26 0.87 -2.37
N VAL A 269 27.62 1.04 -1.08
CA VAL A 269 28.90 0.56 -0.55
C VAL A 269 28.99 -0.96 -0.67
N PHE A 270 27.93 -1.68 -0.35
CA PHE A 270 27.88 -3.13 -0.44
C PHE A 270 28.06 -3.62 -1.89
N ALA A 271 27.38 -3.05 -2.87
CA ALA A 271 27.51 -3.41 -4.28
C ALA A 271 28.95 -3.19 -4.78
N SER A 272 29.54 -2.02 -4.47
CA SER A 272 30.92 -1.71 -4.83
C SER A 272 31.93 -2.65 -4.17
N ALA A 273 31.80 -2.93 -2.87
CA ALA A 273 32.66 -3.85 -2.15
C ALA A 273 32.56 -5.30 -2.64
N SER A 274 31.42 -5.67 -3.25
CA SER A 274 31.18 -6.97 -3.87
C SER A 274 31.71 -7.05 -5.32
N GLY A 275 32.33 -5.98 -5.86
CA GLY A 275 32.86 -5.94 -7.22
C GLY A 275 31.76 -5.99 -8.31
N LEU A 276 30.53 -5.56 -8.01
CA LEU A 276 29.42 -5.59 -8.94
C LEU A 276 29.31 -4.27 -9.70
N GLU A 277 29.79 -4.25 -10.94
CA GLU A 277 29.73 -3.09 -11.83
C GLU A 277 28.41 -2.99 -12.61
N ASN A 278 27.58 -4.04 -12.56
CA ASN A 278 26.31 -4.15 -13.28
C ASN A 278 25.08 -3.82 -12.44
N VAL A 279 25.23 -3.09 -11.32
CA VAL A 279 24.16 -2.64 -10.43
C VAL A 279 24.05 -1.12 -10.46
N TYR A 280 22.93 -0.61 -10.95
CA TYR A 280 22.68 0.83 -11.16
C TYR A 280 21.59 1.33 -10.22
N PHE A 281 21.87 2.40 -9.47
CA PHE A 281 20.92 3.08 -8.60
C PHE A 281 20.38 4.33 -9.31
N GLU A 282 19.15 4.24 -9.82
CA GLU A 282 18.51 5.27 -10.64
C GLU A 282 17.91 6.44 -9.83
N GLY A 283 17.83 6.31 -8.51
CA GLY A 283 17.12 7.25 -7.66
C GLY A 283 15.60 7.16 -7.84
N HIS A 284 14.90 8.16 -7.33
CA HIS A 284 13.43 8.23 -7.47
C HIS A 284 13.03 8.61 -8.89
N LYS A 285 12.16 7.83 -9.50
CA LYS A 285 11.57 8.08 -10.82
C LYS A 285 10.05 8.02 -10.72
N SER A 286 9.37 8.77 -11.57
CA SER A 286 7.89 8.80 -11.65
C SER A 286 7.44 9.16 -13.06
N GLY A 287 6.15 8.99 -13.36
CA GLY A 287 5.57 9.37 -14.64
C GLY A 287 6.22 8.68 -15.84
N SER A 288 6.56 9.46 -16.87
CA SER A 288 7.18 8.97 -18.12
C SER A 288 8.50 8.24 -17.91
N ASP A 289 9.35 8.74 -17.02
CA ASP A 289 10.70 8.18 -16.77
C ASP A 289 10.61 6.77 -16.16
N LEU A 290 9.68 6.57 -15.21
CA LEU A 290 9.43 5.26 -14.63
C LEU A 290 8.83 4.29 -15.68
N ALA A 291 7.89 4.78 -16.49
CA ALA A 291 7.28 3.98 -17.55
C ALA A 291 8.30 3.55 -18.61
N GLU A 292 9.30 4.41 -18.92
CA GLU A 292 10.37 4.07 -19.85
C GLU A 292 11.28 2.97 -19.27
N LEU A 293 11.70 3.10 -18.01
CA LEU A 293 12.49 2.08 -17.33
C LEU A 293 11.72 0.75 -17.26
N LEU A 294 10.42 0.79 -17.00
CA LEU A 294 9.61 -0.41 -16.94
C LEU A 294 9.46 -1.07 -18.32
N ARG A 295 9.30 -0.28 -19.39
CA ARG A 295 9.26 -0.81 -20.78
C ARG A 295 10.57 -1.44 -21.20
N GLY A 296 11.72 -0.85 -20.82
CA GLY A 296 13.05 -1.36 -21.13
C GLY A 296 13.49 -2.56 -20.28
N ALA A 297 12.83 -2.85 -19.17
CA ALA A 297 13.13 -4.00 -18.34
C ALA A 297 12.75 -5.32 -19.01
N ALA A 298 13.54 -6.37 -18.75
CA ALA A 298 13.19 -7.75 -19.11
C ALA A 298 12.13 -8.29 -18.14
N PHE A 299 12.35 -8.12 -16.84
CA PHE A 299 11.45 -8.55 -15.77
C PHE A 299 11.64 -7.67 -14.53
N LEU A 300 10.63 -7.70 -13.64
CA LEU A 300 10.71 -7.08 -12.32
C LEU A 300 11.18 -8.10 -11.28
N VAL A 301 11.94 -7.63 -10.26
CA VAL A 301 12.29 -8.42 -9.09
C VAL A 301 11.73 -7.75 -7.83
N VAL A 302 11.02 -8.52 -7.00
CA VAL A 302 10.45 -8.07 -5.71
C VAL A 302 10.96 -9.01 -4.61
N PRO A 303 12.16 -8.76 -4.08
CA PRO A 303 12.86 -9.68 -3.18
C PRO A 303 12.50 -9.48 -1.71
N SER A 304 11.30 -9.03 -1.40
CA SER A 304 10.87 -8.63 -0.05
C SER A 304 11.04 -9.75 0.97
N GLU A 305 11.56 -9.41 2.14
CA GLU A 305 11.77 -10.31 3.28
C GLU A 305 10.76 -10.06 4.41
N TRP A 306 9.70 -9.31 4.12
CA TRP A 306 8.60 -9.03 5.02
C TRP A 306 7.25 -9.34 4.36
N TYR A 307 6.19 -9.37 5.15
CA TYR A 307 4.84 -9.59 4.62
C TYR A 307 4.39 -8.42 3.74
N GLU A 308 4.56 -8.55 2.42
CA GLU A 308 3.89 -7.63 1.47
C GLU A 308 2.39 -7.86 1.52
N ASN A 309 1.61 -6.77 1.44
CA ASN A 309 0.15 -6.89 1.36
C ASN A 309 -0.28 -7.12 -0.10
N ALA A 310 -0.21 -6.05 -0.92
CA ALA A 310 -0.53 -6.09 -2.34
C ALA A 310 0.37 -5.08 -3.05
N SER A 311 1.39 -5.58 -3.74
CA SER A 311 2.42 -4.73 -4.35
C SER A 311 1.92 -4.10 -5.63
N MET A 312 1.85 -2.76 -5.67
CA MET A 312 1.50 -2.02 -6.89
C MET A 312 2.57 -2.18 -7.97
N SER A 313 3.86 -2.27 -7.61
CA SER A 313 4.96 -2.48 -8.56
C SER A 313 4.83 -3.82 -9.32
N VAL A 314 4.32 -4.86 -8.68
CA VAL A 314 3.99 -6.14 -9.35
C VAL A 314 2.93 -5.91 -10.41
N LEU A 315 1.83 -5.24 -10.06
CA LEU A 315 0.73 -4.99 -11.01
C LEU A 315 1.19 -4.09 -12.17
N GLU A 316 2.02 -3.08 -11.90
CA GLU A 316 2.60 -2.20 -12.91
C GLU A 316 3.47 -2.99 -13.91
N ALA A 317 4.35 -3.87 -13.42
CA ALA A 317 5.17 -4.72 -14.28
C ALA A 317 4.33 -5.66 -15.13
N MET A 318 3.37 -6.35 -14.52
CA MET A 318 2.47 -7.28 -15.22
C MET A 318 1.61 -6.55 -16.26
N ALA A 319 1.16 -5.32 -15.97
CA ALA A 319 0.44 -4.48 -16.93
C ALA A 319 1.29 -4.09 -18.15
N HIS A 320 2.61 -4.08 -18.03
CA HIS A 320 3.55 -3.90 -19.14
C HIS A 320 4.00 -5.23 -19.77
N GLY A 321 3.34 -6.34 -19.44
CA GLY A 321 3.69 -7.67 -19.95
C GLY A 321 5.06 -8.17 -19.48
N LYS A 322 5.53 -7.66 -18.33
CA LYS A 322 6.80 -8.10 -17.74
C LYS A 322 6.54 -9.18 -16.70
N PRO A 323 7.19 -10.34 -16.78
CA PRO A 323 7.09 -11.34 -15.72
C PRO A 323 7.77 -10.82 -14.46
N VAL A 324 7.41 -11.40 -13.31
CA VAL A 324 7.92 -10.96 -12.01
C VAL A 324 8.61 -12.11 -11.31
N ILE A 325 9.83 -11.87 -10.80
CA ILE A 325 10.46 -12.73 -9.80
C ILE A 325 10.14 -12.17 -8.43
N ALA A 326 9.44 -12.92 -7.57
CA ALA A 326 9.02 -12.43 -6.26
C ALA A 326 9.32 -13.42 -5.15
N SER A 327 9.53 -12.90 -3.95
CA SER A 327 9.61 -13.73 -2.74
C SER A 327 8.26 -14.42 -2.46
N ARG A 328 8.29 -15.66 -2.00
CA ARG A 328 7.12 -16.45 -1.59
C ARG A 328 6.65 -16.01 -0.19
N ILE A 329 6.19 -14.76 -0.05
CA ILE A 329 5.83 -14.18 1.25
C ILE A 329 4.65 -13.22 1.14
N GLY A 330 3.79 -13.19 2.18
CA GLY A 330 2.64 -12.28 2.25
C GLY A 330 1.66 -12.49 1.10
N GLY A 331 1.20 -11.41 0.51
CA GLY A 331 0.27 -11.40 -0.63
C GLY A 331 0.95 -11.54 -2.00
N LEU A 332 2.29 -11.60 -2.08
CA LEU A 332 2.99 -11.73 -3.38
C LEU A 332 2.58 -12.99 -4.16
N PRO A 333 2.43 -14.20 -3.53
CA PRO A 333 1.96 -15.39 -4.23
C PRO A 333 0.52 -15.31 -4.76
N GLU A 334 -0.26 -14.35 -4.30
CA GLU A 334 -1.60 -14.10 -4.83
C GLU A 334 -1.56 -13.30 -6.14
N GLN A 335 -0.55 -12.44 -6.30
CA GLN A 335 -0.35 -11.64 -7.50
C GLN A 335 0.45 -12.41 -8.56
N VAL A 336 1.54 -13.07 -8.16
CA VAL A 336 2.44 -13.83 -9.04
C VAL A 336 2.15 -15.32 -8.89
N GLU A 337 1.71 -15.95 -9.98
CA GLU A 337 1.51 -17.39 -10.07
C GLU A 337 2.81 -18.05 -10.53
N ASP A 338 3.38 -18.91 -9.65
CA ASP A 338 4.70 -19.51 -9.87
C ASP A 338 4.76 -20.30 -11.17
N ARG A 339 5.78 -20.05 -11.98
CA ARG A 339 6.01 -20.65 -13.31
C ARG A 339 4.92 -20.41 -14.35
N VAL A 340 3.95 -19.53 -14.04
CA VAL A 340 2.86 -19.17 -14.98
C VAL A 340 2.97 -17.68 -15.34
N THR A 341 3.07 -16.79 -14.36
CA THR A 341 3.16 -15.34 -14.58
C THR A 341 4.49 -14.74 -14.08
N GLY A 342 5.35 -15.58 -13.53
CA GLY A 342 6.63 -15.23 -12.98
C GLY A 342 7.24 -16.41 -12.23
N LEU A 343 8.24 -16.13 -11.41
CA LEU A 343 8.92 -17.14 -10.58
C LEU A 343 8.87 -16.72 -9.12
N LEU A 344 8.61 -17.67 -8.23
CA LEU A 344 8.65 -17.46 -6.79
C LEU A 344 9.86 -18.13 -6.18
N PHE A 345 10.53 -17.45 -5.23
CA PHE A 345 11.65 -17.97 -4.47
C PHE A 345 11.48 -17.74 -2.98
N GLU A 346 12.23 -18.46 -2.14
CA GLU A 346 12.14 -18.31 -0.69
C GLU A 346 12.77 -16.99 -0.22
N PRO A 347 12.11 -16.22 0.65
CA PRO A 347 12.62 -14.94 1.14
C PRO A 347 14.02 -15.03 1.70
N GLY A 348 14.94 -14.13 1.30
CA GLY A 348 16.33 -14.10 1.74
C GLY A 348 17.23 -15.13 1.05
N ASN A 349 16.71 -15.99 0.18
CA ASN A 349 17.50 -17.00 -0.52
C ASN A 349 18.11 -16.44 -1.83
N ALA A 350 19.31 -15.87 -1.72
CA ALA A 350 20.02 -15.28 -2.85
C ALA A 350 20.40 -16.31 -3.95
N GLU A 351 20.57 -17.59 -3.60
CA GLU A 351 20.87 -18.66 -4.56
C GLU A 351 19.66 -18.94 -5.47
N GLN A 352 18.49 -19.21 -4.89
CA GLN A 352 17.26 -19.40 -5.65
C GLN A 352 16.93 -18.16 -6.50
N LEU A 353 17.16 -16.95 -5.96
CA LEU A 353 16.96 -15.72 -6.72
C LEU A 353 17.91 -15.64 -7.92
N ARG A 354 19.19 -16.00 -7.75
CA ARG A 354 20.16 -16.06 -8.84
C ARG A 354 19.74 -17.05 -9.93
N GLU A 355 19.30 -18.25 -9.54
CA GLU A 355 18.78 -19.26 -10.49
C GLU A 355 17.58 -18.72 -11.27
N ALA A 356 16.63 -18.06 -10.58
CA ALA A 356 15.45 -17.46 -11.22
C ALA A 356 15.83 -16.34 -12.21
N ILE A 357 16.77 -15.46 -11.82
CA ILE A 357 17.31 -14.39 -12.70
C ILE A 357 17.96 -15.03 -13.95
N GLY A 358 18.82 -16.03 -13.75
CA GLY A 358 19.50 -16.73 -14.85
C GLY A 358 18.51 -17.42 -15.79
N ALA A 359 17.49 -18.08 -15.24
CA ALA A 359 16.46 -18.76 -16.02
C ALA A 359 15.70 -17.81 -16.95
N LEU A 360 15.34 -16.60 -16.48
CA LEU A 360 14.65 -15.62 -17.31
C LEU A 360 15.60 -14.89 -18.27
N ALA A 361 16.80 -14.56 -17.83
CA ALA A 361 17.76 -13.82 -18.64
C ALA A 361 18.28 -14.62 -19.84
N LEU A 362 18.39 -15.95 -19.71
CA LEU A 362 18.93 -16.83 -20.74
C LEU A 362 17.86 -17.51 -21.61
N ASN A 363 16.57 -17.32 -21.30
CA ASN A 363 15.49 -17.99 -22.03
C ASN A 363 14.41 -16.98 -22.46
N SER A 364 14.59 -16.41 -23.64
CA SER A 364 13.64 -15.43 -24.23
C SER A 364 12.24 -16.02 -24.46
N GLY A 365 12.15 -17.32 -24.75
CA GLY A 365 10.86 -18.02 -24.91
C GLY A 365 10.08 -18.07 -23.59
N LEU A 366 10.73 -18.44 -22.51
CA LEU A 366 10.15 -18.46 -21.17
C LEU A 366 9.75 -17.04 -20.72
N LEU A 367 10.66 -16.07 -20.91
CA LEU A 367 10.43 -14.65 -20.59
C LEU A 367 9.14 -14.14 -21.27
N ARG A 368 9.01 -14.38 -22.56
CA ARG A 368 7.84 -13.96 -23.36
C ARG A 368 6.56 -14.66 -22.89
N SER A 369 6.60 -15.97 -22.69
CA SER A 369 5.44 -16.75 -22.25
C SER A 369 4.92 -16.28 -20.88
N LEU A 370 5.82 -16.12 -19.89
CA LEU A 370 5.43 -15.65 -18.57
C LEU A 370 4.93 -14.19 -18.61
N GLY A 371 5.54 -13.34 -19.44
CA GLY A 371 5.11 -11.95 -19.62
C GLY A 371 3.71 -11.82 -20.21
N GLN A 372 3.38 -12.64 -21.21
CA GLN A 372 2.04 -12.68 -21.79
C GLN A 372 1.00 -13.17 -20.77
N ALA A 373 1.31 -14.23 -20.02
CA ALA A 373 0.44 -14.73 -18.97
C ALA A 373 0.28 -13.71 -17.83
N ALA A 374 1.34 -12.98 -17.47
CA ALA A 374 1.30 -11.89 -16.49
C ALA A 374 0.34 -10.77 -16.93
N ARG A 375 0.44 -10.35 -18.19
CA ARG A 375 -0.46 -9.35 -18.76
C ARG A 375 -1.91 -9.83 -18.75
N TYR A 376 -2.18 -11.03 -19.20
CA TYR A 376 -3.52 -11.62 -19.17
C TYR A 376 -4.10 -11.69 -17.76
N ARG A 377 -3.27 -12.10 -16.77
CA ARG A 377 -3.69 -12.17 -15.37
C ARG A 377 -4.06 -10.80 -14.80
N VAL A 378 -3.27 -9.75 -15.06
CA VAL A 378 -3.59 -8.42 -14.56
C VAL A 378 -4.83 -7.85 -15.21
N GLU A 379 -5.04 -8.07 -16.48
CA GLU A 379 -6.27 -7.69 -17.20
C GLU A 379 -7.51 -8.37 -16.62
N SER A 380 -7.40 -9.65 -16.32
CA SER A 380 -8.53 -10.48 -15.89
C SER A 380 -8.88 -10.31 -14.41
N LEU A 381 -7.90 -10.03 -13.52
CA LEU A 381 -8.09 -10.09 -12.06
C LEU A 381 -7.77 -8.78 -11.33
N PHE A 382 -6.99 -7.91 -11.94
CA PHE A 382 -6.43 -6.72 -11.27
C PHE A 382 -6.62 -5.44 -12.09
N SER A 383 -7.54 -5.42 -13.07
CA SER A 383 -7.86 -4.18 -13.78
C SER A 383 -8.58 -3.19 -12.84
N LEU A 384 -8.33 -1.90 -13.03
CA LEU A 384 -8.98 -0.85 -12.26
C LEU A 384 -10.51 -0.88 -12.44
N ASP A 385 -10.98 -1.20 -13.66
CA ASP A 385 -12.41 -1.33 -13.96
C ASP A 385 -13.07 -2.45 -13.12
N LEU A 386 -12.43 -3.63 -13.06
CA LEU A 386 -12.94 -4.74 -12.25
C LEU A 386 -12.94 -4.38 -10.75
N HIS A 387 -11.81 -3.83 -10.27
CA HIS A 387 -11.67 -3.39 -8.88
C HIS A 387 -12.77 -2.40 -8.50
N CYS A 388 -12.96 -1.34 -9.27
CA CYS A 388 -13.95 -0.31 -8.99
C CYS A 388 -15.39 -0.79 -9.16
N THR A 389 -15.64 -1.73 -10.10
CA THR A 389 -16.96 -2.37 -10.22
C THR A 389 -17.31 -3.17 -8.98
N ILE A 390 -16.37 -3.93 -8.40
CA ILE A 390 -16.58 -4.67 -7.16
C ILE A 390 -16.75 -3.69 -5.98
N LEU A 391 -15.96 -2.63 -5.96
CA LEU A 391 -16.03 -1.59 -4.94
C LEU A 391 -17.39 -0.88 -4.94
N LEU A 392 -17.95 -0.55 -6.10
CA LEU A 392 -19.29 0.04 -6.22
C LEU A 392 -20.38 -0.90 -5.68
N LYS A 393 -20.32 -2.17 -6.02
CA LYS A 393 -21.25 -3.18 -5.46
C LYS A 393 -21.18 -3.25 -3.92
N LEU A 394 -19.97 -3.14 -3.37
CA LEU A 394 -19.80 -3.05 -1.93
C LEU A 394 -20.42 -1.77 -1.38
N TYR A 395 -20.25 -0.62 -2.01
CA TYR A 395 -20.86 0.65 -1.60
C TYR A 395 -22.39 0.55 -1.61
N GLU A 396 -22.97 0.06 -2.69
CA GLU A 396 -24.42 -0.16 -2.81
C GLU A 396 -24.97 -1.07 -1.69
N SER A 397 -24.20 -2.09 -1.30
CA SER A 397 -24.62 -3.02 -0.24
C SER A 397 -24.67 -2.39 1.16
N VAL A 398 -24.03 -1.24 1.37
CA VAL A 398 -23.96 -0.56 2.69
C VAL A 398 -24.69 0.76 2.73
N ILE A 399 -25.04 1.36 1.59
CA ILE A 399 -25.85 2.57 1.51
C ILE A 399 -27.32 2.19 1.77
N PRO A 400 -28.01 2.84 2.71
CA PRO A 400 -29.43 2.55 2.97
C PRO A 400 -30.32 2.82 1.75
N ALA A 401 -31.27 1.94 1.46
CA ALA A 401 -32.17 2.04 0.32
C ALA A 401 -32.96 3.38 0.25
N SER A 402 -33.17 4.03 1.39
CA SER A 402 -33.81 5.35 1.45
C SER A 402 -32.94 6.48 0.86
N GLN A 403 -31.65 6.28 0.62
CA GLN A 403 -30.72 7.21 0.00
C GLN A 403 -30.43 6.87 -1.48
N SER A 404 -30.85 5.70 -1.95
CA SER A 404 -30.57 5.20 -3.31
C SER A 404 -31.42 5.83 -4.42
N ILE A 405 -32.38 6.68 -4.09
CA ILE A 405 -33.35 7.23 -5.08
C ILE A 405 -32.73 8.30 -5.99
N THR A 406 -31.55 8.78 -5.71
CA THR A 406 -30.88 9.81 -6.51
C THR A 406 -30.00 9.25 -7.65
N MET A 407 -29.76 7.95 -7.73
CA MET A 407 -28.90 7.32 -8.75
C MET A 407 -29.63 6.86 -10.04
N SER A 408 -30.96 6.85 -10.09
CA SER A 408 -31.71 6.22 -11.19
C SER A 408 -32.29 7.19 -12.25
N SER A 409 -31.75 8.38 -12.40
CA SER A 409 -32.22 9.33 -13.42
C SER A 409 -31.09 9.93 -14.24
N ILE A 410 -30.22 9.09 -14.81
CA ILE A 410 -29.44 9.44 -16.01
C ILE A 410 -29.32 8.17 -16.87
N HIS A 411 -30.26 8.03 -17.80
CA HIS A 411 -30.15 7.19 -18.99
C HIS A 411 -29.70 8.03 -20.16
#